data_7f43fb1fce40e1702c5788ce07216001
#
_entry.id   7f43fb1fce40e1702c5788ce07216001
#
_cell.length_a   1.000
_cell.length_b   1.000
_cell.length_c   1.000
_cell.angle_alpha   90.00
_cell.angle_beta   90.00
_cell.angle_gamma   90.00
#
_symmetry.space_group_name_H-M   'P 1'
#
loop_
_entity.id
_entity.type
_entity.pdbx_description
1 polymer ?
#
loop_
_entity_poly.entity_id
_entity_poly.type
_entity_poly.pdbx_seq_one_letter_code
_entity_poly.pdbx_strand_id
1 'polypeptide(L)'
;MNTFSKILLMMSAILMLSCNDDGNEAVAQTTMSQKMYITIDGVSRAVTLYDNAATQALVAKLQDGNVTVILNSSGGFEIWGALGFSLPTSNEQITARPGDVILYNGSNICLFYGSNSWSYTRLGHIDNMSENELRTFLKAGESNISVTLSLEPASSSINQVRMDSAPQDDVYYNLSGQKVENPTHGIYIKNGNKVIL
;
A
#
# COMPACT_ATOMS: atom_id res chain seq x y z
N MET A 1 58.04 45.01 -12.98
CA MET A 1 57.09 46.14 -12.99
C MET A 1 55.75 45.58 -12.63
N ASN A 2 55.47 45.90 -11.53
CA ASN A 2 54.32 46.41 -10.72
C ASN A 2 53.33 45.31 -10.33
N THR A 3 53.38 44.89 -9.12
CA THR A 3 52.89 45.40 -7.81
C THR A 3 51.39 45.69 -7.73
N PHE A 4 50.92 45.28 -6.59
CA PHE A 4 49.70 45.68 -5.84
C PHE A 4 48.58 44.66 -5.91
N SER A 5 47.91 44.30 -4.87
CA SER A 5 48.06 44.70 -3.45
C SER A 5 47.26 43.70 -2.61
N LYS A 6 47.80 43.43 -1.46
CA LYS A 6 47.13 42.77 -0.32
C LYS A 6 45.94 43.62 0.13
N ILE A 7 44.83 42.99 0.43
CA ILE A 7 43.98 43.44 1.52
C ILE A 7 43.52 42.23 2.29
N LEU A 8 44.14 42.09 3.41
CA LEU A 8 43.80 41.33 4.58
C LEU A 8 42.74 42.17 5.33
N LEU A 9 41.54 41.68 5.54
CA LEU A 9 40.67 42.27 6.55
C LEU A 9 40.19 41.16 7.51
N MET A 10 40.85 41.19 8.63
CA MET A 10 40.52 40.54 9.87
C MET A 10 39.34 41.30 10.51
N MET A 11 38.26 40.61 10.81
CA MET A 11 37.28 41.14 11.79
C MET A 11 36.64 39.93 12.48
N SER A 12 37.21 39.61 13.56
CA SER A 12 36.77 39.81 14.95
C SER A 12 35.49 39.02 15.33
N ALA A 13 35.76 38.06 16.19
CA ALA A 13 34.81 37.27 16.94
C ALA A 13 33.78 38.13 17.70
N ILE A 14 32.56 37.78 17.63
CA ILE A 14 31.62 38.00 18.73
C ILE A 14 31.01 36.65 19.08
N LEU A 15 31.49 36.05 20.18
CA LEU A 15 30.76 35.02 20.91
C LEU A 15 29.52 35.67 21.48
N MET A 16 28.37 35.26 21.00
CA MET A 16 27.15 35.31 21.78
C MET A 16 26.78 33.88 22.16
N LEU A 17 27.10 33.52 23.39
CA LEU A 17 26.44 32.44 24.07
C LEU A 17 24.98 32.88 24.26
N SER A 18 24.10 32.31 23.48
CA SER A 18 22.69 32.23 23.81
C SER A 18 22.40 30.78 24.07
N CYS A 19 22.37 30.39 25.34
CA CYS A 19 21.71 29.21 25.78
C CYS A 19 20.21 29.41 25.56
N ASN A 20 19.67 28.88 24.48
CA ASN A 20 18.28 28.49 24.42
C ASN A 20 18.26 26.96 24.44
N ASP A 21 17.83 26.48 25.59
CA ASP A 21 17.36 25.13 25.83
C ASP A 21 16.02 24.98 25.13
N ASP A 22 16.07 24.79 23.83
CA ASP A 22 14.93 24.34 23.06
C ASP A 22 15.15 22.86 22.75
N GLY A 23 14.37 22.06 23.51
CA GLY A 23 14.29 20.62 23.31
C GLY A 23 14.04 20.31 21.84
N ASN A 24 15.11 19.97 21.16
CA ASN A 24 15.02 19.31 19.85
C ASN A 24 14.53 17.88 20.11
N GLU A 25 13.21 17.76 20.29
CA GLU A 25 12.57 16.48 20.09
C GLU A 25 12.90 16.09 18.65
N ALA A 26 13.88 15.22 18.51
CA ALA A 26 14.07 14.47 17.29
C ALA A 26 12.74 13.76 17.04
N VAL A 27 11.91 14.35 16.22
CA VAL A 27 10.73 13.68 15.66
C VAL A 27 11.31 12.46 14.96
N ALA A 28 11.24 11.32 15.62
CA ALA A 28 11.53 10.04 15.02
C ALA A 28 10.60 10.00 13.79
N GLN A 29 11.16 10.25 12.61
CA GLN A 29 10.50 9.93 11.37
C GLN A 29 10.26 8.43 11.43
N THR A 30 9.07 8.06 11.87
CA THR A 30 8.55 6.74 11.65
C THR A 30 8.49 6.59 10.15
N THR A 31 9.51 5.97 9.57
CA THR A 31 9.48 5.53 8.18
C THR A 31 8.34 4.54 8.12
N MET A 32 7.15 5.02 7.77
CA MET A 32 6.02 4.15 7.52
C MET A 32 6.44 3.26 6.37
N SER A 33 6.64 1.99 6.66
CA SER A 33 6.88 0.97 5.65
C SER A 33 5.73 1.07 4.64
N GLN A 34 6.04 1.51 3.42
CA GLN A 34 5.04 1.71 2.39
C GLN A 34 4.44 0.35 2.03
N LYS A 35 3.11 0.31 1.94
CA LYS A 35 2.38 -0.92 1.62
C LYS A 35 1.70 -0.81 0.27
N MET A 36 1.61 -1.94 -0.40
CA MET A 36 0.67 -2.16 -1.49
C MET A 36 -0.17 -3.40 -1.18
N TYR A 37 -1.14 -3.68 -2.00
CA TYR A 37 -2.00 -4.85 -1.89
C TYR A 37 -1.98 -5.66 -3.16
N ILE A 38 -2.01 -6.98 -2.99
CA ILE A 38 -2.21 -7.95 -4.06
C ILE A 38 -3.60 -8.53 -3.86
N THR A 39 -4.43 -8.47 -4.90
CA THR A 39 -5.80 -9.00 -4.87
C THR A 39 -5.94 -10.11 -5.91
N ILE A 40 -6.38 -11.28 -5.48
CA ILE A 40 -6.71 -12.45 -6.30
C ILE A 40 -8.11 -12.91 -5.90
N ASP A 41 -9.02 -13.08 -6.86
CA ASP A 41 -10.42 -13.49 -6.63
C ASP A 41 -11.13 -12.66 -5.54
N GLY A 42 -10.86 -11.36 -5.50
CA GLY A 42 -11.46 -10.44 -4.52
C GLY A 42 -10.83 -10.50 -3.12
N VAL A 43 -9.86 -11.38 -2.87
CA VAL A 43 -9.13 -11.46 -1.61
C VAL A 43 -7.86 -10.63 -1.70
N SER A 44 -7.72 -9.63 -0.83
CA SER A 44 -6.53 -8.76 -0.76
C SER A 44 -5.57 -9.21 0.34
N ARG A 45 -4.27 -9.12 0.03
CA ARG A 45 -3.18 -9.32 1.00
C ARG A 45 -2.21 -8.14 0.93
N ALA A 46 -1.80 -7.67 2.09
CA ALA A 46 -0.84 -6.59 2.21
C ALA A 46 0.57 -7.08 1.85
N VAL A 47 1.30 -6.22 1.18
CA VAL A 47 2.72 -6.38 0.86
C VAL A 47 3.48 -5.22 1.47
N THR A 48 4.40 -5.49 2.35
CA THR A 48 5.35 -4.51 2.85
C THR A 48 6.45 -4.31 1.81
N LEU A 49 6.60 -3.08 1.31
CA LEU A 49 7.55 -2.74 0.26
C LEU A 49 8.94 -2.44 0.82
N TYR A 50 9.98 -2.84 0.08
CA TYR A 50 11.34 -2.38 0.31
C TYR A 50 11.50 -0.94 -0.19
N ASP A 51 12.37 -0.17 0.43
CA ASP A 51 12.69 1.19 -0.05
C ASP A 51 13.80 1.14 -1.10
N ASN A 52 13.41 1.22 -2.37
CA ASN A 52 14.31 1.30 -3.51
C ASN A 52 13.64 1.99 -4.71
N ALA A 53 14.42 2.29 -5.75
CA ALA A 53 13.93 2.99 -6.94
C ALA A 53 12.82 2.21 -7.68
N ALA A 54 12.84 0.87 -7.66
CA ALA A 54 11.82 0.05 -8.31
C ALA A 54 10.47 0.18 -7.61
N THR A 55 10.46 0.13 -6.28
CA THR A 55 9.23 0.26 -5.48
C THR A 55 8.67 1.67 -5.52
N GLN A 56 9.52 2.70 -5.48
CA GLN A 56 9.09 4.09 -5.64
C GLN A 56 8.41 4.31 -7.00
N ALA A 57 8.99 3.78 -8.08
CA ALA A 57 8.39 3.85 -9.42
C ALA A 57 7.10 3.02 -9.53
N LEU A 58 7.04 1.84 -8.90
CA LEU A 58 5.84 1.03 -8.85
C LEU A 58 4.70 1.77 -8.12
N VAL A 59 4.99 2.35 -6.97
CA VAL A 59 4.01 3.12 -6.20
C VAL A 59 3.51 4.33 -6.99
N ALA A 60 4.41 5.08 -7.63
CA ALA A 60 4.01 6.19 -8.51
C ALA A 60 3.05 5.71 -9.61
N LYS A 61 3.30 4.53 -10.19
CA LYS A 61 2.41 3.91 -11.17
C LYS A 61 1.06 3.53 -10.59
N LEU A 62 1.03 3.01 -9.36
CA LEU A 62 -0.20 2.64 -8.66
C LEU A 62 -1.02 3.86 -8.17
N GLN A 63 -0.41 5.04 -8.03
CA GLN A 63 -1.12 6.30 -7.78
C GLN A 63 -1.98 6.74 -8.98
N ASP A 64 -1.58 6.38 -10.21
CA ASP A 64 -2.37 6.62 -11.42
C ASP A 64 -3.58 5.67 -11.52
N GLY A 65 -3.59 4.58 -10.77
CA GLY A 65 -4.65 3.58 -10.74
C GLY A 65 -4.14 2.16 -10.50
N ASN A 66 -5.06 1.25 -10.25
CA ASN A 66 -4.75 -0.16 -10.05
C ASN A 66 -4.16 -0.79 -11.32
N VAL A 67 -3.22 -1.70 -11.15
CA VAL A 67 -2.60 -2.47 -12.23
C VAL A 67 -3.06 -3.92 -12.14
N THR A 68 -3.71 -4.43 -13.18
CA THR A 68 -4.10 -5.85 -13.27
C THR A 68 -3.19 -6.56 -14.27
N VAL A 69 -2.62 -7.68 -13.83
CA VAL A 69 -1.71 -8.52 -14.60
C VAL A 69 -2.19 -9.97 -14.63
N ILE A 70 -1.78 -10.72 -15.65
CA ILE A 70 -2.04 -12.15 -15.73
C ILE A 70 -0.75 -12.89 -15.43
N LEU A 71 -0.78 -13.70 -14.38
CA LEU A 71 0.36 -14.49 -13.93
C LEU A 71 0.12 -15.99 -14.15
N ASN A 72 1.22 -16.73 -14.29
CA ASN A 72 1.20 -18.17 -14.50
C ASN A 72 2.19 -18.84 -13.55
N SER A 73 1.86 -20.01 -13.05
CA SER A 73 2.79 -20.82 -12.26
C SER A 73 4.00 -21.24 -13.08
N SER A 74 5.17 -21.18 -12.47
CA SER A 74 6.44 -21.57 -13.07
C SER A 74 7.37 -22.20 -12.04
N GLY A 75 8.16 -23.18 -12.49
CA GLY A 75 9.22 -23.82 -11.71
C GLY A 75 8.77 -24.51 -10.41
N GLY A 76 7.49 -24.50 -10.08
CA GLY A 76 6.97 -25.05 -8.82
C GLY A 76 7.24 -24.19 -7.60
N PHE A 77 7.68 -22.93 -7.78
CA PHE A 77 8.06 -22.01 -6.70
C PHE A 77 7.45 -20.62 -6.80
N GLU A 78 6.91 -20.21 -7.95
CA GLU A 78 6.38 -18.86 -8.17
C GLU A 78 5.17 -18.85 -9.12
N ILE A 79 4.43 -17.73 -9.09
CA ILE A 79 3.62 -17.28 -10.22
C ILE A 79 4.26 -16.01 -10.77
N TRP A 80 4.35 -15.86 -12.09
CA TRP A 80 5.01 -14.73 -12.73
C TRP A 80 4.33 -14.29 -14.02
N GLY A 81 4.62 -13.05 -14.44
CA GLY A 81 4.13 -12.50 -15.69
C GLY A 81 4.53 -11.04 -15.89
N ALA A 82 4.21 -10.51 -17.06
CA ALA A 82 4.57 -9.14 -17.43
C ALA A 82 3.74 -8.10 -16.66
N LEU A 83 4.41 -7.05 -16.17
CA LEU A 83 3.76 -5.86 -15.57
C LEU A 83 3.05 -4.98 -16.61
N GLY A 84 3.46 -5.06 -17.90
CA GLY A 84 3.00 -4.15 -18.94
C GLY A 84 3.79 -2.83 -19.03
N PHE A 85 4.75 -2.62 -18.12
CA PHE A 85 5.68 -1.48 -18.09
C PHE A 85 7.00 -1.91 -17.46
N SER A 86 8.02 -1.06 -17.57
CA SER A 86 9.34 -1.32 -16.98
C SER A 86 9.55 -0.47 -15.73
N LEU A 87 10.29 -1.03 -14.77
CA LEU A 87 10.73 -0.39 -13.54
C LEU A 87 12.28 -0.35 -13.50
N PRO A 88 12.87 0.60 -12.77
CA PRO A 88 14.30 0.59 -12.46
C PRO A 88 14.72 -0.74 -11.81
N THR A 89 15.95 -1.17 -12.06
CA THR A 89 16.47 -2.42 -11.48
C THR A 89 17.65 -2.16 -10.57
N SER A 90 17.73 -2.92 -9.47
CA SER A 90 18.89 -3.04 -8.59
C SER A 90 19.12 -4.53 -8.30
N ASN A 91 19.52 -5.26 -9.35
CA ASN A 91 19.62 -6.70 -9.30
C ASN A 91 20.75 -7.16 -8.38
N GLU A 92 20.43 -8.07 -7.48
CA GLU A 92 21.37 -8.73 -6.58
C GLU A 92 21.17 -10.25 -6.66
N GLN A 93 22.26 -11.01 -6.49
CA GLN A 93 22.18 -12.45 -6.37
C GLN A 93 21.58 -12.79 -5.02
N ILE A 94 20.31 -13.20 -5.01
CA ILE A 94 19.57 -13.51 -3.80
C ILE A 94 18.84 -14.84 -3.92
N THR A 95 18.48 -15.41 -2.76
CA THR A 95 17.51 -16.50 -2.68
C THR A 95 16.15 -15.89 -2.31
N ALA A 96 15.21 -15.87 -3.25
CA ALA A 96 13.83 -15.55 -2.99
C ALA A 96 13.17 -16.69 -2.18
N ARG A 97 12.23 -16.33 -1.31
CA ARG A 97 11.56 -17.22 -0.36
C ARG A 97 10.05 -17.06 -0.48
N PRO A 98 9.24 -17.98 0.09
CA PRO A 98 7.80 -17.83 0.13
C PRO A 98 7.39 -16.45 0.69
N GLY A 99 6.50 -15.76 -0.02
CA GLY A 99 6.04 -14.42 0.27
C GLY A 99 6.82 -13.30 -0.44
N ASP A 100 8.01 -13.56 -0.97
CA ASP A 100 8.77 -12.52 -1.67
C ASP A 100 8.06 -12.10 -2.96
N VAL A 101 8.03 -10.77 -3.16
CA VAL A 101 7.56 -10.10 -4.38
C VAL A 101 8.78 -9.51 -5.07
N ILE A 102 9.01 -9.96 -6.30
CA ILE A 102 10.26 -9.75 -7.03
C ILE A 102 9.98 -9.11 -8.38
N LEU A 103 10.87 -8.20 -8.80
CA LEU A 103 10.97 -7.73 -10.17
C LEU A 103 12.04 -8.54 -10.91
N TYR A 104 11.65 -9.16 -12.00
CA TYR A 104 12.52 -9.91 -12.88
C TYR A 104 12.67 -9.22 -14.24
N ASN A 105 13.90 -9.07 -14.71
CA ASN A 105 14.23 -8.41 -15.98
C ASN A 105 13.59 -7.01 -16.16
N GLY A 106 13.34 -6.30 -15.06
CA GLY A 106 12.82 -4.94 -15.08
C GLY A 106 11.36 -4.78 -15.52
N SER A 107 10.69 -5.82 -15.98
CA SER A 107 9.32 -5.74 -16.53
C SER A 107 8.39 -6.87 -16.13
N ASN A 108 8.87 -7.86 -15.40
CA ASN A 108 8.04 -8.97 -14.92
C ASN A 108 7.97 -8.97 -13.40
N ILE A 109 6.79 -9.27 -12.87
CA ILE A 109 6.58 -9.51 -11.44
C ILE A 109 6.51 -11.00 -11.17
N CYS A 110 7.18 -11.42 -10.09
CA CYS A 110 7.17 -12.79 -9.59
C CYS A 110 6.69 -12.80 -8.14
N LEU A 111 5.73 -13.64 -7.81
CA LEU A 111 5.19 -13.86 -6.47
C LEU A 111 5.56 -15.27 -6.02
N PHE A 112 6.38 -15.37 -4.98
CA PHE A 112 6.97 -16.63 -4.56
C PHE A 112 6.11 -17.37 -3.53
N TYR A 113 5.86 -18.66 -3.76
CA TYR A 113 5.33 -19.63 -2.79
C TYR A 113 6.31 -20.74 -2.48
N GLY A 114 7.48 -20.73 -3.08
CA GLY A 114 8.62 -21.60 -2.84
C GLY A 114 9.91 -20.78 -2.85
N SER A 115 11.03 -21.38 -3.20
CA SER A 115 12.33 -20.72 -3.19
C SER A 115 13.08 -20.92 -4.49
N ASN A 116 13.79 -19.87 -4.93
CA ASN A 116 14.72 -19.93 -6.07
C ASN A 116 15.82 -18.88 -5.88
N SER A 117 17.03 -19.17 -6.39
CA SER A 117 18.18 -18.27 -6.32
C SER A 117 18.53 -17.75 -7.70
N TRP A 118 18.49 -16.42 -7.85
CA TRP A 118 18.79 -15.74 -9.11
C TRP A 118 19.19 -14.28 -8.86
N SER A 119 19.50 -13.57 -9.94
CA SER A 119 19.73 -12.13 -9.91
C SER A 119 18.39 -11.39 -10.03
N TYR A 120 17.92 -10.82 -8.92
CA TYR A 120 16.60 -10.21 -8.78
C TYR A 120 16.66 -8.81 -8.19
N THR A 121 15.66 -8.00 -8.47
CA THR A 121 15.36 -6.77 -7.71
C THR A 121 14.18 -7.05 -6.76
N ARG A 122 14.37 -6.82 -5.46
CA ARG A 122 13.33 -6.99 -4.46
C ARG A 122 12.31 -5.87 -4.55
N LEU A 123 11.01 -6.21 -4.53
CA LEU A 123 9.92 -5.24 -4.43
C LEU A 123 9.32 -5.24 -3.02
N GLY A 124 9.06 -6.39 -2.43
CA GLY A 124 8.42 -6.46 -1.12
C GLY A 124 8.23 -7.89 -0.63
N HIS A 125 7.40 -8.00 0.42
CA HIS A 125 7.04 -9.28 1.01
C HIS A 125 5.56 -9.29 1.40
N ILE A 126 4.85 -10.38 1.10
CA ILE A 126 3.45 -10.58 1.47
C ILE A 126 3.39 -10.89 2.97
N ASP A 127 2.67 -10.05 3.71
CA ASP A 127 2.65 -10.09 5.17
C ASP A 127 1.82 -11.27 5.72
N ASN A 128 2.29 -11.82 6.84
CA ASN A 128 1.52 -12.69 7.74
C ASN A 128 0.87 -13.91 7.08
N MET A 129 1.58 -14.58 6.17
CA MET A 129 1.11 -15.81 5.53
C MET A 129 2.14 -16.93 5.67
N SER A 130 1.70 -18.10 6.04
CA SER A 130 2.47 -19.34 5.95
C SER A 130 2.66 -19.79 4.50
N GLU A 131 3.61 -20.70 4.24
CA GLU A 131 3.84 -21.24 2.89
C GLU A 131 2.58 -21.90 2.30
N ASN A 132 1.82 -22.64 3.10
CA ASN A 132 0.60 -23.28 2.65
C ASN A 132 -0.50 -22.28 2.28
N GLU A 133 -0.64 -21.22 3.07
CA GLU A 133 -1.57 -20.12 2.76
C GLU A 133 -1.16 -19.38 1.50
N LEU A 134 0.15 -19.13 1.31
CA LEU A 134 0.69 -18.54 0.08
C LEU A 134 0.40 -19.42 -1.13
N ARG A 135 0.64 -20.72 -1.06
CA ARG A 135 0.33 -21.66 -2.15
C ARG A 135 -1.15 -21.61 -2.55
N THR A 136 -2.03 -21.54 -1.55
CA THR A 136 -3.47 -21.45 -1.79
C THR A 136 -3.85 -20.08 -2.38
N PHE A 137 -3.38 -18.99 -1.78
CA PHE A 137 -3.69 -17.63 -2.23
C PHE A 137 -3.15 -17.33 -3.63
N LEU A 138 -1.91 -17.74 -3.91
CA LEU A 138 -1.24 -17.55 -5.20
C LEU A 138 -1.65 -18.61 -6.24
N LYS A 139 -2.57 -19.52 -5.90
CA LYS A 139 -3.06 -20.57 -6.82
C LYS A 139 -1.93 -21.38 -7.44
N ALA A 140 -1.02 -21.89 -6.60
CA ALA A 140 0.16 -22.62 -7.01
C ALA A 140 -0.19 -23.77 -7.97
N GLY A 141 0.43 -23.78 -9.16
CA GLY A 141 0.17 -24.76 -10.22
C GLY A 141 -0.87 -24.33 -11.26
N GLU A 142 -1.59 -23.23 -11.03
CA GLU A 142 -2.58 -22.74 -12.00
C GLU A 142 -1.94 -21.76 -13.01
N SER A 143 -2.70 -21.46 -14.07
CA SER A 143 -2.34 -20.51 -15.12
C SER A 143 -3.45 -19.48 -15.33
N ASN A 144 -3.12 -18.36 -15.98
CA ASN A 144 -4.05 -17.26 -16.26
C ASN A 144 -4.68 -16.66 -14.98
N ILE A 145 -3.88 -16.53 -13.92
CA ILE A 145 -4.29 -15.99 -12.66
C ILE A 145 -4.36 -14.46 -12.80
N SER A 146 -5.55 -13.89 -12.64
CA SER A 146 -5.73 -12.43 -12.64
C SER A 146 -5.31 -11.87 -11.27
N VAL A 147 -4.31 -11.00 -11.26
CA VAL A 147 -3.74 -10.38 -10.07
C VAL A 147 -3.83 -8.88 -10.18
N THR A 148 -4.46 -8.22 -9.22
CA THR A 148 -4.54 -6.76 -9.14
C THR A 148 -3.59 -6.23 -8.08
N LEU A 149 -2.74 -5.29 -8.48
CA LEU A 149 -1.85 -4.51 -7.60
C LEU A 149 -2.52 -3.16 -7.32
N SER A 150 -2.56 -2.73 -6.06
CA SER A 150 -3.22 -1.49 -5.65
C SER A 150 -2.56 -0.90 -4.40
N LEU A 151 -2.79 0.39 -4.12
CA LEU A 151 -2.37 1.03 -2.87
C LEU A 151 -3.40 0.85 -1.75
N GLU A 152 -4.63 0.47 -2.09
CA GLU A 152 -5.70 0.19 -1.14
C GLU A 152 -6.18 -1.27 -1.32
N PRO A 153 -6.61 -1.93 -0.25
CA PRO A 153 -7.21 -3.26 -0.39
C PRO A 153 -8.46 -3.18 -1.26
N ALA A 154 -8.75 -4.23 -2.01
CA ALA A 154 -10.06 -4.32 -2.64
C ALA A 154 -11.12 -4.17 -1.55
N SER A 155 -11.96 -3.15 -1.68
CA SER A 155 -13.10 -3.03 -0.80
C SER A 155 -13.93 -4.30 -0.99
N SER A 156 -14.05 -5.11 0.06
CA SER A 156 -15.14 -6.07 0.11
C SER A 156 -16.41 -5.22 -0.01
N SER A 157 -17.04 -5.28 -1.18
CA SER A 157 -18.29 -4.59 -1.42
C SER A 157 -19.36 -5.25 -0.57
N ILE A 158 -19.37 -4.95 0.72
CA ILE A 158 -20.64 -4.62 1.33
C ILE A 158 -20.97 -3.30 0.64
N ASN A 159 -21.87 -3.34 -0.34
CA ASN A 159 -22.48 -2.15 -0.87
C ASN A 159 -22.87 -1.30 0.35
N GLN A 160 -22.04 -0.30 0.68
CA GLN A 160 -22.62 0.90 1.23
C GLN A 160 -23.55 1.33 0.08
N VAL A 161 -24.82 0.98 0.24
CA VAL A 161 -25.87 1.70 -0.45
C VAL A 161 -25.52 3.15 -0.14
N ARG A 162 -24.86 3.85 -1.09
CA ARG A 162 -24.93 5.29 -1.12
C ARG A 162 -26.43 5.53 -1.11
N MET A 163 -26.91 5.91 0.02
CA MET A 163 -28.16 6.66 0.04
C MET A 163 -27.80 7.94 -0.71
N ASP A 164 -27.95 7.89 -2.04
CA ASP A 164 -28.19 9.10 -2.78
C ASP A 164 -29.23 9.85 -1.96
N SER A 165 -28.92 11.10 -1.69
CA SER A 165 -29.75 12.02 -0.92
C SER A 165 -31.14 12.07 -1.56
N ALA A 166 -31.93 11.03 -1.32
CA ALA A 166 -33.38 11.12 -1.48
C ALA A 166 -33.87 12.18 -0.51
N PRO A 167 -34.86 12.98 -0.87
CA PRO A 167 -35.38 13.99 0.02
C PRO A 167 -35.66 13.33 1.36
N GLN A 168 -35.18 13.97 2.43
CA GLN A 168 -35.32 13.50 3.80
C GLN A 168 -36.81 13.54 4.17
N ASP A 169 -37.55 12.50 3.79
CA ASP A 169 -38.82 12.25 4.37
C ASP A 169 -38.60 11.85 5.83
N ASP A 170 -39.24 12.58 6.75
CA ASP A 170 -39.19 12.36 8.18
C ASP A 170 -39.88 11.03 8.55
N VAL A 171 -39.33 9.91 8.10
CA VAL A 171 -39.88 8.58 8.27
C VAL A 171 -39.28 7.91 9.51
N TYR A 172 -40.14 7.46 10.38
CA TYR A 172 -39.77 6.69 11.56
C TYR A 172 -39.97 5.19 11.32
N TYR A 173 -39.04 4.39 11.83
CA TYR A 173 -39.14 2.94 11.84
C TYR A 173 -39.09 2.43 13.28
N ASN A 174 -39.89 1.43 13.61
CA ASN A 174 -39.77 0.73 14.88
C ASN A 174 -38.51 -0.19 14.87
N LEU A 175 -38.18 -0.81 16.01
CA LEU A 175 -37.02 -1.70 16.15
C LEU A 175 -37.15 -2.99 15.33
N SER A 176 -38.35 -3.30 14.80
CA SER A 176 -38.56 -4.42 13.86
C SER A 176 -38.48 -4.00 12.41
N GLY A 177 -38.05 -2.74 12.11
CA GLY A 177 -37.87 -2.24 10.75
C GLY A 177 -39.15 -1.85 10.02
N GLN A 178 -40.31 -1.78 10.71
CA GLN A 178 -41.60 -1.37 10.13
C GLN A 178 -41.71 0.15 10.17
N LYS A 179 -42.21 0.76 9.08
CA LYS A 179 -42.53 2.19 9.01
C LYS A 179 -43.63 2.54 9.98
N VAL A 180 -43.43 3.64 10.72
CA VAL A 180 -44.42 4.18 11.67
C VAL A 180 -44.82 5.59 11.23
N GLU A 181 -46.09 5.78 10.87
CA GLU A 181 -46.57 7.08 10.35
C GLU A 181 -46.85 8.09 11.46
N ASN A 182 -47.27 7.63 12.63
CA ASN A 182 -47.54 8.48 13.79
C ASN A 182 -46.79 7.93 15.01
N PRO A 183 -45.51 8.25 15.16
CA PRO A 183 -44.72 7.78 16.28
C PRO A 183 -45.21 8.41 17.59
N THR A 184 -45.46 7.55 18.58
CA THR A 184 -45.81 7.96 19.96
C THR A 184 -44.59 7.78 20.86
N HIS A 185 -44.78 7.83 22.18
CA HIS A 185 -43.65 7.62 23.11
C HIS A 185 -42.98 6.27 22.89
N GLY A 186 -41.65 6.28 22.62
CA GLY A 186 -40.93 5.06 22.35
C GLY A 186 -39.54 5.27 21.67
N ILE A 187 -38.91 4.15 21.28
CA ILE A 187 -37.65 4.14 20.59
C ILE A 187 -37.88 3.84 19.10
N TYR A 188 -37.34 4.69 18.24
CA TYR A 188 -37.46 4.59 16.79
C TYR A 188 -36.11 4.78 16.10
N ILE A 189 -36.03 4.39 14.83
CA ILE A 189 -34.92 4.74 13.92
C ILE A 189 -35.47 5.79 12.95
N LYS A 190 -34.76 6.94 12.89
CA LYS A 190 -35.04 8.02 11.94
C LYS A 190 -33.73 8.38 11.22
N ASN A 191 -33.73 8.32 9.90
CA ASN A 191 -32.52 8.61 9.08
C ASN A 191 -31.29 7.81 9.53
N GLY A 192 -31.48 6.54 9.87
CA GLY A 192 -30.40 5.66 10.34
C GLY A 192 -29.95 5.89 11.80
N ASN A 193 -30.55 6.87 12.51
CA ASN A 193 -30.22 7.21 13.89
C ASN A 193 -31.31 6.77 14.86
N LYS A 194 -30.91 6.34 16.06
CA LYS A 194 -31.83 6.05 17.17
C LYS A 194 -32.41 7.37 17.71
N VAL A 195 -33.74 7.47 17.76
CA VAL A 195 -34.49 8.57 18.40
C VAL A 195 -35.39 8.02 19.48
N ILE A 196 -35.59 8.80 20.54
CA ILE A 196 -36.53 8.52 21.63
C ILE A 196 -37.54 9.67 21.61
N LEU A 197 -38.81 9.33 21.50
CA LEU A 197 -39.93 10.28 21.55
C LEU A 197 -40.67 10.16 22.86
#